data_84344535262298fc3c39568ebd841e1f
#
_entry.id   84344535262298fc3c39568ebd841e1f
#
_cell.length_a   1.000
_cell.length_b   1.000
_cell.length_c   1.000
_cell.angle_alpha   90.00
_cell.angle_beta   90.00
_cell.angle_gamma   90.00
#
_symmetry.space_group_name_H-M   'P 1'
#
loop_
_entity.id
_entity.type
_entity.pdbx_description
1 polymer ?
#
loop_
_entity_poly.entity_id
_entity_poly.type
_entity_poly.pdbx_seq_one_letter_code
_entity_poly.pdbx_strand_id
1 'polypeptide(L)'
;MPTQTETARESAAFDIIDESDLIRVRKVLRTEAEATGLNLVDTTKLITAGSELARNILNYATGGRGRFRVEQIHGQGRRGVRATFADDGPGIDDVGQAMTDGFSTRGSMGLGLPGARRLVDDLTLASAAGSGTTVVIVKWQR
;
A
#
# COMPACT_ATOMS: atom_id res chain seq x y z
N MET A 1 1.56 -26.78 18.97
CA MET A 1 2.21 -25.61 19.40
C MET A 1 1.77 -24.39 18.57
N PRO A 2 1.58 -23.34 19.22
CA PRO A 2 1.11 -22.16 18.51
C PRO A 2 2.23 -21.58 17.66
N THR A 3 1.88 -21.17 16.47
CA THR A 3 2.74 -20.32 15.69
C THR A 3 2.79 -18.96 16.37
N GLN A 4 3.81 -18.22 16.06
CA GLN A 4 3.87 -16.86 16.54
C GLN A 4 2.72 -16.07 15.93
N THR A 5 1.97 -15.43 16.77
CA THR A 5 0.82 -14.65 16.35
C THR A 5 1.27 -13.24 16.04
N GLU A 6 0.94 -12.80 14.85
CA GLU A 6 1.11 -11.40 14.50
C GLU A 6 0.05 -10.59 15.23
N THR A 7 0.46 -9.49 15.84
CA THR A 7 -0.47 -8.53 16.42
C THR A 7 -0.47 -7.27 15.58
N ALA A 8 -1.60 -6.59 15.55
CA ALA A 8 -1.75 -5.38 14.76
C ALA A 8 -2.56 -4.35 15.53
N ARG A 9 -2.18 -3.08 15.40
CA ARG A 9 -2.90 -1.97 15.99
C ARG A 9 -3.05 -0.90 14.92
N GLU A 10 -4.28 -0.53 14.62
CA GLU A 10 -4.56 0.53 13.66
C GLU A 10 -4.12 1.87 14.24
N SER A 11 -3.33 2.61 13.47
CA SER A 11 -2.82 3.91 13.86
C SER A 11 -3.59 5.04 13.20
N ALA A 12 -4.05 4.85 11.97
CA ALA A 12 -4.81 5.86 11.24
C ALA A 12 -5.61 5.19 10.13
N ALA A 13 -6.74 5.81 9.80
CA ALA A 13 -7.56 5.41 8.66
C ALA A 13 -8.29 6.66 8.17
N PHE A 14 -8.33 6.86 6.85
CA PHE A 14 -9.03 8.00 6.26
C PHE A 14 -9.25 7.77 4.78
N ASP A 15 -10.15 8.58 4.20
CA ASP A 15 -10.42 8.51 2.77
C ASP A 15 -9.34 9.23 1.97
N ILE A 16 -9.05 8.69 0.80
CA ILE A 16 -8.19 9.34 -0.19
C ILE A 16 -9.11 9.90 -1.26
N ILE A 17 -9.16 11.21 -1.37
CA ILE A 17 -10.08 11.92 -2.25
C ILE A 17 -9.35 12.90 -3.17
N ASP A 18 -8.27 13.52 -2.69
CA ASP A 18 -7.54 14.52 -3.45
C ASP A 18 -6.05 14.52 -3.10
N GLU A 19 -5.31 15.44 -3.71
CA GLU A 19 -3.86 15.55 -3.53
C GLU A 19 -3.46 15.80 -2.08
N SER A 20 -4.29 16.48 -1.30
CA SER A 20 -3.95 16.73 0.09
C SER A 20 -3.93 15.43 0.90
N ASP A 21 -4.75 14.47 0.51
CA ASP A 21 -4.76 13.15 1.15
C ASP A 21 -3.52 12.35 0.78
N LEU A 22 -2.99 12.54 -0.42
CA LEU A 22 -1.72 11.92 -0.80
C LEU A 22 -0.59 12.42 0.10
N ILE A 23 -0.55 13.71 0.35
CA ILE A 23 0.43 14.30 1.26
C ILE A 23 0.25 13.72 2.66
N ARG A 24 -0.99 13.57 3.09
CA ARG A 24 -1.31 13.01 4.40
C ARG A 24 -0.84 11.56 4.54
N VAL A 25 -1.04 10.75 3.49
CA VAL A 25 -0.54 9.37 3.45
C VAL A 25 0.98 9.35 3.69
N ARG A 26 1.72 10.20 2.99
CA ARG A 26 3.18 10.26 3.14
C ARG A 26 3.59 10.62 4.57
N LYS A 27 2.93 11.59 5.17
CA LYS A 27 3.24 12.01 6.54
C LYS A 27 2.97 10.90 7.53
N VAL A 28 1.82 10.24 7.40
CA VAL A 28 1.43 9.18 8.32
C VAL A 28 2.38 7.99 8.18
N LEU A 29 2.74 7.61 6.96
CA LEU A 29 3.68 6.51 6.76
C LEU A 29 5.04 6.82 7.36
N ARG A 30 5.53 8.05 7.23
CA ARG A 30 6.79 8.44 7.86
C ARG A 30 6.70 8.33 9.39
N THR A 31 5.62 8.86 9.97
CA THR A 31 5.42 8.81 11.41
C THR A 31 5.41 7.37 11.92
N GLU A 32 4.67 6.50 11.24
CA GLU A 32 4.56 5.11 11.67
C GLU A 32 5.86 4.34 11.46
N ALA A 33 6.55 4.60 10.36
CA ALA A 33 7.84 3.97 10.10
C ALA A 33 8.85 4.33 11.17
N GLU A 34 8.92 5.60 11.53
CA GLU A 34 9.84 6.07 12.58
C GLU A 34 9.47 5.49 13.94
N ALA A 35 8.18 5.45 14.24
CA ALA A 35 7.70 4.91 15.52
C ALA A 35 8.00 3.42 15.64
N THR A 36 8.04 2.69 14.55
CA THR A 36 8.32 1.25 14.57
C THR A 36 9.80 0.93 14.36
N GLY A 37 10.64 1.95 14.23
CA GLY A 37 12.08 1.74 14.14
C GLY A 37 12.61 1.34 12.78
N LEU A 38 11.88 1.65 11.70
CA LEU A 38 12.43 1.44 10.36
C LEU A 38 13.59 2.41 10.14
N ASN A 39 14.65 1.94 9.49
CA ASN A 39 15.75 2.81 9.14
C ASN A 39 15.34 3.80 8.04
N LEU A 40 16.20 4.77 7.75
CA LEU A 40 15.87 5.82 6.80
C LEU A 40 15.60 5.27 5.39
N VAL A 41 16.39 4.30 4.95
CA VAL A 41 16.22 3.71 3.62
C VAL A 41 14.87 3.01 3.52
N ASP A 42 14.54 2.20 4.51
CA ASP A 42 13.28 1.44 4.49
C ASP A 42 12.08 2.37 4.69
N THR A 43 12.22 3.42 5.48
CA THR A 43 11.19 4.45 5.62
C THR A 43 10.90 5.10 4.26
N THR A 44 11.95 5.48 3.53
CA THR A 44 11.80 6.09 2.22
C THR A 44 11.15 5.14 1.23
N LYS A 45 11.55 3.87 1.25
CA LYS A 45 10.94 2.85 0.38
C LYS A 45 9.46 2.68 0.67
N LEU A 46 9.08 2.65 1.94
CA LEU A 46 7.68 2.52 2.32
C LEU A 46 6.87 3.72 1.84
N ILE A 47 7.38 4.93 2.04
CA ILE A 47 6.70 6.15 1.62
C ILE A 47 6.54 6.17 0.10
N THR A 48 7.57 5.79 -0.64
CA THR A 48 7.51 5.78 -2.10
C THR A 48 6.47 4.79 -2.60
N ALA A 49 6.47 3.57 -2.04
CA ALA A 49 5.47 2.57 -2.40
C ALA A 49 4.05 3.05 -2.09
N GLY A 50 3.85 3.58 -0.90
CA GLY A 50 2.54 4.09 -0.48
C GLY A 50 2.07 5.25 -1.33
N SER A 51 2.98 6.14 -1.72
CA SER A 51 2.66 7.27 -2.60
C SER A 51 2.15 6.79 -3.95
N GLU A 52 2.80 5.76 -4.51
CA GLU A 52 2.39 5.20 -5.80
C GLU A 52 0.98 4.62 -5.70
N LEU A 53 0.69 3.90 -4.62
CA LEU A 53 -0.62 3.28 -4.44
C LEU A 53 -1.72 4.31 -4.20
N ALA A 54 -1.44 5.35 -3.44
CA ALA A 54 -2.40 6.44 -3.24
C ALA A 54 -2.64 7.20 -4.55
N ARG A 55 -1.61 7.40 -5.35
CA ARG A 55 -1.73 8.03 -6.66
C ARG A 55 -2.61 7.20 -7.58
N ASN A 56 -2.49 5.88 -7.53
CA ASN A 56 -3.33 4.99 -8.33
C ASN A 56 -4.81 5.16 -7.97
N ILE A 57 -5.13 5.33 -6.71
CA ILE A 57 -6.52 5.58 -6.29
C ILE A 57 -7.02 6.87 -6.94
N LEU A 58 -6.25 7.95 -6.84
CA LEU A 58 -6.68 9.24 -7.39
C LEU A 58 -6.85 9.20 -8.90
N ASN A 59 -6.02 8.41 -9.58
CA ASN A 59 -6.01 8.38 -11.05
C ASN A 59 -6.98 7.37 -11.65
N TYR A 60 -7.22 6.24 -10.97
CA TYR A 60 -7.89 5.12 -11.62
C TYR A 60 -9.11 4.57 -10.89
N ALA A 61 -9.31 4.91 -9.62
CA ALA A 61 -10.49 4.46 -8.90
C ALA A 61 -11.73 5.22 -9.37
N THR A 62 -12.89 4.63 -9.20
CA THR A 62 -14.15 5.28 -9.54
C THR A 62 -14.30 6.57 -8.73
N GLY A 63 -14.49 7.68 -9.43
CA GLY A 63 -14.55 8.99 -8.78
C GLY A 63 -13.21 9.46 -8.21
N GLY A 64 -12.12 8.74 -8.47
CA GLY A 64 -10.81 9.10 -7.96
C GLY A 64 -10.70 9.01 -6.45
N ARG A 65 -11.45 8.12 -5.81
CA ARG A 65 -11.47 8.03 -4.35
C ARG A 65 -11.31 6.60 -3.85
N GLY A 66 -10.74 6.50 -2.66
CA GLY A 66 -10.57 5.23 -1.99
C GLY A 66 -10.32 5.43 -0.51
N ARG A 67 -9.77 4.43 0.13
CA ARG A 67 -9.55 4.41 1.57
C ARG A 67 -8.13 3.97 1.86
N PHE A 68 -7.56 4.55 2.90
CA PHE A 68 -6.25 4.23 3.41
C PHE A 68 -6.36 3.83 4.87
N ARG A 69 -5.61 2.80 5.23
CA ARG A 69 -5.47 2.38 6.63
C ARG A 69 -4.04 1.97 6.88
N VAL A 70 -3.50 2.34 8.03
CA VAL A 70 -2.16 1.94 8.43
C VAL A 70 -2.18 1.36 9.83
N GLU A 71 -1.40 0.30 10.01
CA GLU A 71 -1.29 -0.42 11.26
C GLU A 71 0.17 -0.60 11.62
N GLN A 72 0.46 -0.56 12.92
CA GLN A 72 1.70 -1.09 13.44
C GLN A 72 1.49 -2.57 13.69
N ILE A 73 2.42 -3.38 13.22
CA ILE A 73 2.35 -4.82 13.38
C ILE A 73 3.58 -5.32 14.12
N HIS A 74 3.41 -6.45 14.79
CA HIS A 74 4.48 -7.10 15.53
C HIS A 74 4.37 -8.60 15.31
N GLY A 75 5.45 -9.22 14.89
CA GLY A 75 5.48 -10.66 14.66
C GLY A 75 6.89 -11.16 14.52
N GLN A 76 7.14 -12.38 15.00
CA GLN A 76 8.43 -13.05 14.91
C GLN A 76 9.58 -12.18 15.45
N GLY A 77 9.31 -11.45 16.55
CA GLY A 77 10.32 -10.64 17.20
C GLY A 77 10.61 -9.32 16.50
N ARG A 78 9.85 -8.95 15.50
CA ARG A 78 10.05 -7.70 14.76
C ARG A 78 8.80 -6.84 14.77
N ARG A 79 9.00 -5.55 14.62
CA ARG A 79 7.90 -4.62 14.40
C ARG A 79 7.90 -4.18 12.95
N GLY A 80 6.74 -3.79 12.47
CA GLY A 80 6.61 -3.33 11.10
C GLY A 80 5.41 -2.44 10.90
N VAL A 81 5.23 -2.03 9.67
CA VAL A 81 4.10 -1.20 9.23
C VAL A 81 3.36 -1.93 8.13
N ARG A 82 2.05 -2.01 8.28
CA ARG A 82 1.16 -2.54 7.23
C ARG A 82 0.22 -1.44 6.80
N ALA A 83 0.19 -1.17 5.50
CA ALA A 83 -0.69 -0.15 4.94
C ALA A 83 -1.62 -0.79 3.91
N THR A 84 -2.89 -0.40 3.97
CA THR A 84 -3.93 -0.93 3.10
C THR A 84 -4.51 0.20 2.28
N PHE A 85 -4.60 0.00 0.97
CA PHE A 85 -5.14 0.95 0.00
C PHE A 85 -6.27 0.26 -0.73
N ALA A 86 -7.50 0.74 -0.56
CA ALA A 86 -8.68 0.09 -1.11
C ALA A 86 -9.54 1.08 -1.87
N ASP A 87 -10.14 0.63 -2.96
CA ASP A 87 -11.08 1.43 -3.72
C ASP A 87 -12.20 0.54 -4.25
N ASP A 88 -13.27 1.18 -4.71
CA ASP A 88 -14.43 0.52 -5.30
C ASP A 88 -14.46 0.72 -6.83
N GLY A 89 -13.27 0.95 -7.41
CA GLY A 89 -13.14 1.23 -8.84
C GLY A 89 -13.40 0.01 -9.74
N PRO A 90 -12.98 0.13 -11.00
CA PRO A 90 -13.29 -0.92 -11.97
C PRO A 90 -12.54 -2.23 -11.72
N GLY A 91 -11.51 -2.22 -10.86
CA GLY A 91 -10.71 -3.40 -10.64
C GLY A 91 -9.69 -3.64 -11.75
N ILE A 92 -9.01 -4.76 -11.65
CA ILE A 92 -7.98 -5.17 -12.60
C ILE A 92 -8.38 -6.53 -13.17
N ASP A 93 -8.49 -6.62 -14.50
CA ASP A 93 -8.91 -7.85 -15.17
C ASP A 93 -7.88 -8.95 -15.01
N ASP A 94 -6.61 -8.61 -15.13
CA ASP A 94 -5.52 -9.57 -15.08
C ASP A 94 -4.49 -9.11 -14.06
N VAL A 95 -4.64 -9.61 -12.83
CA VAL A 95 -3.75 -9.27 -11.72
C VAL A 95 -2.32 -9.74 -11.99
N GLY A 96 -2.17 -10.94 -12.57
CA GLY A 96 -0.85 -11.45 -12.90
C GLY A 96 -0.12 -10.53 -13.87
N GLN A 97 -0.80 -10.05 -14.89
CA GLN A 97 -0.20 -9.14 -15.85
C GLN A 97 0.12 -7.78 -15.21
N ALA A 98 -0.76 -7.29 -14.34
CA ALA A 98 -0.53 -6.01 -13.66
C ALA A 98 0.73 -6.05 -12.80
N MET A 99 1.12 -7.22 -12.32
CA MET A 99 2.33 -7.39 -11.51
C MET A 99 3.58 -7.64 -12.36
N THR A 100 3.44 -7.69 -13.68
CA THR A 100 4.56 -7.91 -14.57
C THR A 100 5.31 -6.60 -14.81
N ASP A 101 6.64 -6.66 -14.72
CA ASP A 101 7.49 -5.49 -14.96
C ASP A 101 7.25 -4.94 -16.36
N GLY A 102 7.15 -3.63 -16.44
CA GLY A 102 6.96 -2.95 -17.70
C GLY A 102 5.54 -2.99 -18.24
N PHE A 103 4.61 -3.63 -17.53
CA PHE A 103 3.22 -3.64 -17.97
C PHE A 103 2.68 -2.22 -17.96
N SER A 104 2.12 -1.82 -19.09
CA SER A 104 1.50 -0.52 -19.22
C SER A 104 0.50 -0.57 -20.38
N THR A 105 -0.70 -0.13 -20.11
CA THR A 105 -1.73 -0.04 -21.13
C THR A 105 -2.23 1.39 -21.16
N ARG A 106 -1.74 2.13 -22.14
CA ARG A 106 -2.12 3.53 -22.35
C ARG A 106 -2.01 4.36 -21.08
N GLY A 107 -0.96 4.16 -20.37
CA GLY A 107 -0.68 4.93 -19.17
C GLY A 107 -1.58 4.59 -17.99
N SER A 108 -2.79 4.11 -18.23
CA SER A 108 -3.70 3.84 -17.13
C SER A 108 -3.34 2.55 -16.41
N MET A 109 -2.73 1.62 -17.11
CA MET A 109 -2.39 0.33 -16.52
C MET A 109 -0.95 0.25 -16.07
N GLY A 110 -0.19 1.32 -16.21
CA GLY A 110 1.13 1.44 -15.61
C GLY A 110 0.97 1.80 -14.16
N LEU A 111 0.48 0.88 -13.35
CA LEU A 111 0.06 1.15 -11.98
C LEU A 111 1.22 1.19 -11.00
N GLY A 112 2.44 0.96 -11.44
CA GLY A 112 3.58 0.97 -10.54
C GLY A 112 3.63 -0.19 -9.55
N LEU A 113 2.78 -1.20 -9.73
CA LEU A 113 2.71 -2.33 -8.79
C LEU A 113 4.02 -3.12 -8.71
N PRO A 114 4.67 -3.46 -9.83
CA PRO A 114 5.97 -4.13 -9.73
C PRO A 114 7.02 -3.29 -9.01
N GLY A 115 7.02 -1.98 -9.26
CA GLY A 115 7.93 -1.06 -8.57
C GLY A 115 7.66 -0.99 -7.09
N ALA A 116 6.39 -0.83 -6.71
CA ALA A 116 6.01 -0.81 -5.30
C ALA A 116 6.38 -2.13 -4.62
N ARG A 117 6.15 -3.26 -5.29
CA ARG A 117 6.46 -4.57 -4.74
C ARG A 117 7.94 -4.71 -4.41
N ARG A 118 8.82 -4.15 -5.24
CA ARG A 118 10.27 -4.22 -5.00
C ARG A 118 10.71 -3.38 -3.80
N LEU A 119 9.90 -2.42 -3.38
CA LEU A 119 10.26 -1.51 -2.29
C LEU A 119 9.82 -2.01 -0.92
N VAL A 120 8.95 -3.01 -0.87
CA VAL A 120 8.38 -3.50 0.39
C VAL A 120 8.70 -4.97 0.57
N ASP A 121 8.45 -5.48 1.79
CA ASP A 121 8.72 -6.88 2.08
C ASP A 121 7.60 -7.79 1.58
N ASP A 122 6.37 -7.28 1.59
CA ASP A 122 5.21 -8.01 1.10
C ASP A 122 4.26 -7.05 0.40
N LEU A 123 3.69 -7.50 -0.70
CA LEU A 123 2.60 -6.81 -1.36
C LEU A 123 1.57 -7.83 -1.79
N THR A 124 0.35 -7.69 -1.31
CA THR A 124 -0.77 -8.52 -1.76
C THR A 124 -1.77 -7.65 -2.49
N LEU A 125 -2.32 -8.21 -3.55
CA LEU A 125 -3.27 -7.51 -4.42
C LEU A 125 -4.50 -8.38 -4.56
N ALA A 126 -5.65 -7.83 -4.17
CA ALA A 126 -6.94 -8.47 -4.37
C ALA A 126 -7.77 -7.55 -5.25
N SER A 127 -8.15 -8.05 -6.42
CA SER A 127 -8.92 -7.27 -7.38
C SER A 127 -9.63 -8.19 -8.35
N ALA A 128 -10.76 -7.72 -8.84
CA ALA A 128 -11.48 -8.37 -9.92
C ALA A 128 -12.25 -7.31 -10.67
N ALA A 129 -12.51 -7.56 -11.96
CA ALA A 129 -13.25 -6.61 -12.79
C ALA A 129 -14.57 -6.26 -12.11
N GLY A 130 -14.83 -4.97 -11.96
CA GLY A 130 -16.06 -4.46 -11.36
C GLY A 130 -16.14 -4.55 -9.83
N SER A 131 -15.10 -5.05 -9.18
CA SER A 131 -15.12 -5.29 -7.72
C SER A 131 -14.16 -4.40 -6.94
N GLY A 132 -13.50 -3.46 -7.60
CA GLY A 132 -12.51 -2.61 -6.95
C GLY A 132 -11.18 -3.30 -6.75
N THR A 133 -10.31 -2.64 -6.00
CA THR A 133 -8.94 -3.11 -5.79
C THR A 133 -8.55 -2.86 -4.34
N THR A 134 -7.90 -3.83 -3.73
CA THR A 134 -7.29 -3.67 -2.40
C THR A 134 -5.85 -4.12 -2.49
N VAL A 135 -4.93 -3.22 -2.10
CA VAL A 135 -3.50 -3.51 -2.06
C VAL A 135 -3.03 -3.35 -0.62
N VAL A 136 -2.31 -4.35 -0.13
CA VAL A 136 -1.73 -4.32 1.21
C VAL A 136 -0.22 -4.44 1.07
N ILE A 137 0.51 -3.51 1.68
CA ILE A 137 1.97 -3.55 1.72
C ILE A 137 2.45 -3.67 3.15
N VAL A 138 3.56 -4.36 3.33
CA VAL A 138 4.18 -4.57 4.64
C VAL A 138 5.67 -4.28 4.54
N LYS A 139 6.18 -3.54 5.51
CA LYS A 139 7.61 -3.29 5.65
C LYS A 139 8.01 -3.58 7.09
N TRP A 140 8.97 -4.47 7.27
CA TRP A 140 9.44 -4.90 8.59
C TRP A 140 10.70 -4.15 9.00
N GLN A 141 10.81 -3.91 10.31
CA GLN A 141 12.04 -3.44 10.92
C GLN A 141 13.15 -4.48 10.68
N ARG A 142 14.35 -4.01 10.39
CA ARG A 142 15.50 -4.88 10.17
C ARG A 142 16.49 -4.80 11.34
#